data_820d96693e662155a28a8b7d19d9662b
#
_entry.id   820d96693e662155a28a8b7d19d9662b
#
_cell.length_a   1.000
_cell.length_b   1.000
_cell.length_c   1.000
_cell.angle_alpha   90.00
_cell.angle_beta   90.00
_cell.angle_gamma   90.00
#
_symmetry.space_group_name_H-M   'P 1'
#
loop_
_entity.id
_entity.type
_entity.pdbx_description
1 polymer ?
#
loop_
_entity_poly.entity_id
_entity_poly.type
_entity_poly.pdbx_seq_one_letter_code
_entity_poly.pdbx_strand_id
1 'polypeptide(L)'
;DQRSLLDEALEEDLQAAAEEVEQMQPPKQRPQRAKAKRLPLPAHLPRQEFVHEPDGTECCGQPMKRIGEDVAEKLDYTPGVFTVHKHVRGKWACACCQTLKQAPVDAHIIDKGIPTTGLLAHVLVAKYADHLPLYRQETIYARAGAPIPRSSLAHWVGSCGVQLQPLVDALRQEVLRHAVIHADETPVQMLKPASQRDGKTHRAHLWAYTPGRHEDMRAVVYDFCES
;
A
#
# COMPACT_ATOMS: atom_id res chain seq x y z
N ASP A 1 2.43 53.15 -10.25
CA ASP A 1 3.29 52.24 -11.04
C ASP A 1 2.45 51.57 -12.12
N GLN A 2 2.64 52.00 -13.39
CA GLN A 2 1.82 51.50 -14.52
C GLN A 2 1.89 50.01 -14.77
N ARG A 3 2.95 49.33 -14.30
CA ARG A 3 3.08 47.86 -14.38
C ARG A 3 2.14 47.10 -13.42
N SER A 4 1.91 47.63 -12.24
CA SER A 4 1.01 47.05 -11.25
C SER A 4 -0.45 47.04 -11.71
N LEU A 5 -0.90 48.13 -12.38
CA LEU A 5 -2.26 48.24 -12.91
C LEU A 5 -2.52 47.32 -14.12
N LEU A 6 -1.49 47.06 -14.94
CA LEU A 6 -1.59 46.14 -16.07
C LEU A 6 -1.61 44.68 -15.59
N ASP A 7 -0.87 44.34 -14.53
CA ASP A 7 -0.85 43.00 -13.96
C ASP A 7 -2.18 42.69 -13.23
N GLU A 8 -2.77 43.67 -12.51
CA GLU A 8 -4.11 43.54 -11.92
C GLU A 8 -5.21 43.34 -12.94
N ALA A 9 -5.20 44.12 -14.02
CA ALA A 9 -6.17 43.99 -15.13
C ALA A 9 -6.04 42.63 -15.84
N LEU A 10 -4.82 42.12 -16.00
CA LEU A 10 -4.57 40.82 -16.62
C LEU A 10 -5.03 39.67 -15.72
N GLU A 11 -4.89 39.81 -14.41
CA GLU A 11 -5.39 38.81 -13.43
C GLU A 11 -6.92 38.79 -13.38
N GLU A 12 -7.58 39.95 -13.45
CA GLU A 12 -9.05 40.06 -13.53
C GLU A 12 -9.59 39.43 -14.83
N ASP A 13 -8.97 39.69 -15.99
CA ASP A 13 -9.35 39.07 -17.25
C ASP A 13 -9.15 37.55 -17.27
N LEU A 14 -8.09 37.06 -16.65
CA LEU A 14 -7.83 35.62 -16.50
C LEU A 14 -8.83 34.94 -15.54
N GLN A 15 -9.24 35.64 -14.49
CA GLN A 15 -10.27 35.12 -13.56
C GLN A 15 -11.65 35.10 -14.25
N ALA A 16 -12.03 36.15 -14.97
CA ALA A 16 -13.29 36.19 -15.71
C ALA A 16 -13.34 35.08 -16.78
N ALA A 17 -12.26 34.87 -17.53
CA ALA A 17 -12.17 33.77 -18.50
C ALA A 17 -12.24 32.38 -17.85
N ALA A 18 -11.67 32.21 -16.69
CA ALA A 18 -11.75 30.96 -15.93
C ALA A 18 -13.17 30.68 -15.43
N GLU A 19 -13.88 31.69 -14.98
CA GLU A 19 -15.29 31.58 -14.55
C GLU A 19 -16.23 31.27 -15.73
N GLU A 20 -16.01 31.87 -16.90
CA GLU A 20 -16.76 31.55 -18.12
C GLU A 20 -16.55 30.08 -18.55
N VAL A 21 -15.32 29.59 -18.51
CA VAL A 21 -15.01 28.19 -18.84
C VAL A 21 -15.63 27.22 -17.82
N GLU A 22 -15.72 27.60 -16.56
CA GLU A 22 -16.35 26.79 -15.52
C GLU A 22 -17.88 26.74 -15.66
N GLN A 23 -18.50 27.86 -16.07
CA GLN A 23 -19.94 27.93 -16.36
C GLN A 23 -20.35 27.20 -17.65
N MET A 24 -19.45 27.12 -18.65
CA MET A 24 -19.69 26.37 -19.89
C MET A 24 -19.51 24.85 -19.74
N GLN A 25 -18.89 24.35 -18.65
CA GLN A 25 -18.78 22.93 -18.43
C GLN A 25 -20.09 22.38 -17.85
N PRO A 26 -20.76 21.42 -18.51
CA PRO A 26 -21.91 20.76 -17.92
C PRO A 26 -21.50 20.12 -16.58
N PRO A 27 -22.38 20.10 -15.56
CA PRO A 27 -22.05 19.55 -14.26
C PRO A 27 -21.49 18.14 -14.45
N LYS A 28 -20.22 17.94 -14.12
CA LYS A 28 -19.56 16.63 -14.17
C LYS A 28 -20.33 15.70 -13.23
N GLN A 29 -21.26 14.93 -13.79
CA GLN A 29 -21.82 13.79 -13.09
C GLN A 29 -20.64 12.92 -12.64
N ARG A 30 -20.38 12.91 -11.35
CA ARG A 30 -19.39 11.98 -10.76
C ARG A 30 -19.87 10.58 -11.10
N PRO A 31 -19.17 9.82 -11.96
CA PRO A 31 -19.57 8.45 -12.22
C PRO A 31 -19.58 7.76 -10.87
N GLN A 32 -20.71 7.12 -10.52
CA GLN A 32 -20.76 6.24 -9.35
C GLN A 32 -19.62 5.23 -9.55
N ARG A 33 -18.61 5.34 -8.69
CA ARG A 33 -17.48 4.40 -8.71
C ARG A 33 -18.06 3.01 -8.49
N ALA A 34 -18.14 2.23 -9.56
CA ALA A 34 -18.42 0.81 -9.45
C ALA A 34 -17.45 0.24 -8.41
N LYS A 35 -17.99 -0.53 -7.45
CA LYS A 35 -17.15 -1.22 -6.46
C LYS A 35 -16.08 -1.98 -7.23
N ALA A 36 -14.81 -1.68 -6.96
CA ALA A 36 -13.68 -2.30 -7.64
C ALA A 36 -13.80 -3.82 -7.47
N LYS A 37 -14.17 -4.52 -8.54
CA LYS A 37 -14.17 -5.98 -8.55
C LYS A 37 -12.72 -6.43 -8.64
N ARG A 38 -12.31 -7.30 -7.71
CA ARG A 38 -11.00 -7.92 -7.75
C ARG A 38 -10.89 -8.72 -9.05
N LEU A 39 -9.97 -8.33 -9.93
CA LEU A 39 -9.66 -9.09 -11.14
C LEU A 39 -8.99 -10.41 -10.75
N PRO A 40 -9.31 -11.53 -11.44
CA PRO A 40 -8.60 -12.79 -11.23
C PRO A 40 -7.12 -12.64 -11.59
N LEU A 41 -6.26 -13.37 -10.86
CA LEU A 41 -4.84 -13.39 -11.17
C LEU A 41 -4.59 -14.03 -12.55
N PRO A 42 -3.60 -13.56 -13.34
CA PRO A 42 -3.34 -14.06 -14.68
C PRO A 42 -3.12 -15.59 -14.72
N ALA A 43 -3.83 -16.27 -15.61
CA ALA A 43 -3.82 -17.74 -15.68
C ALA A 43 -2.46 -18.32 -16.13
N HIS A 44 -1.66 -17.54 -16.86
CA HIS A 44 -0.35 -17.99 -17.38
C HIS A 44 0.77 -18.02 -16.33
N LEU A 45 0.56 -17.40 -15.14
CA LEU A 45 1.57 -17.42 -14.09
C LEU A 45 1.64 -18.82 -13.45
N PRO A 46 2.85 -19.31 -13.11
CA PRO A 46 3.00 -20.58 -12.41
C PRO A 46 2.30 -20.53 -11.05
N ARG A 47 1.63 -21.62 -10.68
CA ARG A 47 0.90 -21.73 -9.42
C ARG A 47 1.56 -22.77 -8.55
N GLN A 48 1.90 -22.39 -7.33
CA GLN A 48 2.33 -23.27 -6.28
C GLN A 48 1.13 -23.50 -5.34
N GLU A 49 0.73 -24.77 -5.19
CA GLU A 49 -0.41 -25.12 -4.35
C GLU A 49 0.04 -25.47 -2.93
N PHE A 50 -0.60 -24.84 -1.95
CA PHE A 50 -0.44 -25.11 -0.52
C PHE A 50 -1.77 -25.63 0.01
N VAL A 51 -1.80 -26.91 0.38
CA VAL A 51 -2.99 -27.54 0.94
C VAL A 51 -2.91 -27.48 2.47
N HIS A 52 -3.93 -26.86 3.08
CA HIS A 52 -4.04 -26.75 4.54
C HIS A 52 -5.19 -27.63 5.00
N GLU A 53 -4.86 -28.67 5.73
CA GLU A 53 -5.84 -29.56 6.34
C GLU A 53 -5.91 -29.29 7.86
N PRO A 54 -7.08 -29.45 8.49
CA PRO A 54 -7.22 -29.29 9.94
C PRO A 54 -6.55 -30.46 10.67
N ASP A 55 -5.97 -30.16 11.84
CA ASP A 55 -5.44 -31.17 12.73
C ASP A 55 -6.58 -32.08 13.23
N GLY A 56 -6.53 -33.36 12.83
CA GLY A 56 -7.50 -34.37 13.20
C GLY A 56 -8.83 -34.24 12.42
N THR A 57 -9.07 -35.19 11.54
CA THR A 57 -10.29 -35.32 10.73
C THR A 57 -11.30 -36.29 11.36
N GLU A 58 -11.18 -36.58 12.65
CA GLU A 58 -12.12 -37.40 13.40
C GLU A 58 -13.00 -36.57 14.35
N CYS A 59 -14.26 -36.97 14.44
CA CYS A 59 -15.23 -36.38 15.38
C CYS A 59 -16.21 -37.49 15.82
N CYS A 60 -16.52 -37.56 17.12
CA CYS A 60 -17.41 -38.57 17.67
C CYS A 60 -16.98 -40.04 17.34
N GLY A 61 -15.67 -40.30 17.22
CA GLY A 61 -15.14 -41.62 16.84
C GLY A 61 -15.37 -42.01 15.38
N GLN A 62 -15.81 -41.10 14.52
CA GLN A 62 -16.03 -41.34 13.10
C GLN A 62 -15.23 -40.35 12.27
N PRO A 63 -14.73 -40.77 11.08
CA PRO A 63 -14.05 -39.86 10.18
C PRO A 63 -15.00 -38.79 9.64
N MET A 64 -14.53 -37.55 9.57
CA MET A 64 -15.27 -36.44 8.98
C MET A 64 -15.23 -36.51 7.47
N LYS A 65 -16.31 -36.11 6.82
CA LYS A 65 -16.39 -36.01 5.34
C LYS A 65 -16.00 -34.60 4.88
N ARG A 66 -15.09 -34.52 3.89
CA ARG A 66 -14.79 -33.27 3.21
C ARG A 66 -16.01 -32.81 2.41
N ILE A 67 -16.56 -31.65 2.72
CA ILE A 67 -17.78 -31.10 2.08
C ILE A 67 -17.51 -29.97 1.10
N GLY A 68 -16.26 -29.50 1.03
CA GLY A 68 -15.84 -28.43 0.13
C GLY A 68 -14.47 -27.92 0.47
N GLU A 69 -14.06 -26.87 -0.23
CA GLU A 69 -12.79 -26.20 -0.03
C GLU A 69 -12.95 -24.69 -0.24
N ASP A 70 -12.16 -23.89 0.48
CA ASP A 70 -11.96 -22.49 0.19
C ASP A 70 -10.61 -22.34 -0.49
N VAL A 71 -10.60 -21.68 -1.65
CA VAL A 71 -9.39 -21.40 -2.41
C VAL A 71 -9.09 -19.92 -2.34
N ALA A 72 -7.89 -19.58 -1.88
CA ALA A 72 -7.38 -18.21 -1.90
C ALA A 72 -6.07 -18.18 -2.68
N GLU A 73 -5.97 -17.27 -3.65
CA GLU A 73 -4.76 -17.08 -4.42
C GLU A 73 -4.01 -15.85 -3.94
N LYS A 74 -2.70 -15.98 -3.74
CA LYS A 74 -1.76 -14.91 -3.36
C LYS A 74 -0.73 -14.76 -4.45
N LEU A 75 -0.39 -13.52 -4.80
CA LEU A 75 0.67 -13.24 -5.76
C LEU A 75 1.99 -13.08 -4.99
N ASP A 76 2.97 -13.90 -5.34
CA ASP A 76 4.33 -13.80 -4.85
C ASP A 76 5.29 -13.28 -5.92
N TYR A 77 6.42 -12.74 -5.49
CA TYR A 77 7.44 -12.22 -6.37
C TYR A 77 8.84 -12.66 -5.93
N THR A 78 9.45 -13.49 -6.74
CA THR A 78 10.90 -13.72 -6.69
C THR A 78 11.53 -12.80 -7.73
N PRO A 79 12.70 -12.16 -7.49
CA PRO A 79 13.28 -11.21 -8.43
C PRO A 79 13.23 -11.71 -9.88
N GLY A 80 12.47 -11.00 -10.73
CA GLY A 80 12.26 -11.34 -12.14
C GLY A 80 11.12 -12.33 -12.44
N VAL A 81 10.49 -12.97 -11.44
CA VAL A 81 9.42 -13.98 -11.67
C VAL A 81 8.25 -13.78 -10.71
N PHE A 82 7.05 -13.61 -11.26
CA PHE A 82 5.82 -13.66 -10.48
C PHE A 82 5.32 -15.09 -10.37
N THR A 83 4.97 -15.50 -9.15
CA THR A 83 4.31 -16.78 -8.87
C THR A 83 3.01 -16.55 -8.13
N VAL A 84 2.04 -17.46 -8.29
CA VAL A 84 0.77 -17.41 -7.56
C VAL A 84 0.77 -18.51 -6.51
N HIS A 85 0.68 -18.12 -5.22
CA HIS A 85 0.46 -19.05 -4.13
C HIS A 85 -1.04 -19.34 -4.02
N LYS A 86 -1.47 -20.54 -4.37
CA LYS A 86 -2.86 -20.98 -4.26
C LYS A 86 -3.04 -21.71 -2.93
N HIS A 87 -3.71 -21.06 -1.97
CA HIS A 87 -4.02 -21.64 -0.67
C HIS A 87 -5.38 -22.34 -0.73
N VAL A 88 -5.39 -23.65 -0.54
CA VAL A 88 -6.60 -24.48 -0.52
C VAL A 88 -6.85 -24.95 0.90
N ARG A 89 -8.03 -24.64 1.44
CA ARG A 89 -8.47 -25.06 2.78
C ARG A 89 -9.73 -25.91 2.69
N GLY A 90 -9.58 -27.22 2.93
CA GLY A 90 -10.70 -28.15 2.96
C GLY A 90 -11.70 -27.81 4.06
N LYS A 91 -12.99 -27.97 3.77
CA LYS A 91 -14.09 -27.92 4.76
C LYS A 91 -14.52 -29.32 5.10
N TRP A 92 -14.45 -29.67 6.37
CA TRP A 92 -14.77 -30.99 6.88
C TRP A 92 -15.98 -30.94 7.78
N ALA A 93 -16.94 -31.86 7.55
CA ALA A 93 -18.14 -31.96 8.36
C ALA A 93 -18.26 -33.33 8.99
N CYS A 94 -18.65 -33.38 10.28
CA CYS A 94 -19.03 -34.60 10.95
C CYS A 94 -20.47 -34.98 10.62
N ALA A 95 -20.68 -36.20 10.11
CA ALA A 95 -22.02 -36.67 9.76
C ALA A 95 -22.90 -36.89 11.00
N CYS A 96 -22.30 -37.12 12.20
CA CYS A 96 -23.00 -37.40 13.43
C CYS A 96 -23.43 -36.10 14.16
N CYS A 97 -22.49 -35.22 14.48
CA CYS A 97 -22.77 -34.02 15.28
C CYS A 97 -22.77 -32.72 14.48
N GLN A 98 -22.66 -32.77 13.15
CA GLN A 98 -22.66 -31.62 12.23
C GLN A 98 -21.59 -30.56 12.53
N THR A 99 -20.59 -30.89 13.34
CA THR A 99 -19.45 -30.00 13.60
C THR A 99 -18.66 -29.77 12.34
N LEU A 100 -18.33 -28.50 12.06
CA LEU A 100 -17.49 -28.08 10.94
C LEU A 100 -16.05 -27.87 11.44
N LYS A 101 -15.07 -28.39 10.71
CA LYS A 101 -13.65 -28.10 10.89
C LYS A 101 -13.03 -27.58 9.61
N GLN A 102 -12.20 -26.55 9.72
CA GLN A 102 -11.41 -26.02 8.63
C GLN A 102 -10.09 -25.51 9.21
N ALA A 103 -9.00 -25.62 8.45
CA ALA A 103 -7.71 -25.08 8.87
C ALA A 103 -7.81 -23.55 9.09
N PRO A 104 -7.15 -23.00 10.13
CA PRO A 104 -7.13 -21.55 10.35
C PRO A 104 -6.48 -20.83 9.18
N VAL A 105 -6.72 -19.53 9.07
CA VAL A 105 -6.01 -18.63 8.14
C VAL A 105 -4.82 -18.07 8.88
N ASP A 106 -3.64 -18.15 8.26
CA ASP A 106 -2.45 -17.48 8.79
C ASP A 106 -2.67 -15.96 8.82
N ALA A 107 -2.07 -15.29 9.80
CA ALA A 107 -2.11 -13.84 9.89
C ALA A 107 -1.43 -13.22 8.67
N HIS A 108 -2.09 -12.24 8.07
CA HIS A 108 -1.58 -11.51 6.91
C HIS A 108 -1.35 -10.05 7.28
N ILE A 109 -0.31 -9.43 6.71
CA ILE A 109 -0.04 -8.00 6.86
C ILE A 109 -1.21 -7.16 6.34
N ILE A 110 -1.84 -7.61 5.25
CA ILE A 110 -3.02 -6.99 4.68
C ILE A 110 -4.15 -8.02 4.63
N ASP A 111 -5.19 -7.80 5.42
CA ASP A 111 -6.36 -8.66 5.45
C ASP A 111 -6.98 -8.82 4.07
N LYS A 112 -7.23 -10.07 3.67
CA LYS A 112 -7.79 -10.40 2.35
C LYS A 112 -6.98 -9.83 1.17
N GLY A 113 -5.74 -9.40 1.44
CA GLY A 113 -4.82 -8.91 0.41
C GLY A 113 -4.35 -10.04 -0.51
N ILE A 114 -3.96 -9.67 -1.73
CA ILE A 114 -3.35 -10.61 -2.70
C ILE A 114 -1.83 -10.73 -2.58
N PRO A 115 -1.07 -9.73 -2.03
CA PRO A 115 0.38 -9.83 -1.98
C PRO A 115 0.83 -10.79 -0.87
N THR A 116 1.90 -11.52 -1.14
CA THR A 116 2.70 -12.19 -0.12
C THR A 116 3.59 -11.15 0.60
N THR A 117 4.17 -11.55 1.74
CA THR A 117 5.17 -10.73 2.45
C THR A 117 6.38 -10.42 1.57
N GLY A 118 6.79 -11.38 0.71
CA GLY A 118 7.89 -11.19 -0.23
C GLY A 118 7.61 -10.10 -1.26
N LEU A 119 6.41 -10.10 -1.85
CA LEU A 119 6.02 -9.04 -2.79
C LEU A 119 5.91 -7.68 -2.11
N LEU A 120 5.38 -7.61 -0.88
CA LEU A 120 5.32 -6.36 -0.12
C LEU A 120 6.72 -5.81 0.18
N ALA A 121 7.64 -6.66 0.63
CA ALA A 121 9.03 -6.28 0.87
C ALA A 121 9.70 -5.76 -0.40
N HIS A 122 9.50 -6.44 -1.55
CA HIS A 122 10.04 -6.00 -2.83
C HIS A 122 9.54 -4.61 -3.23
N VAL A 123 8.22 -4.35 -3.10
CA VAL A 123 7.64 -3.03 -3.41
C VAL A 123 8.23 -1.92 -2.54
N LEU A 124 8.42 -2.19 -1.24
CA LEU A 124 9.00 -1.22 -0.31
C LEU A 124 10.48 -0.94 -0.60
N VAL A 125 11.29 -2.00 -0.78
CA VAL A 125 12.72 -1.86 -1.10
C VAL A 125 12.89 -1.11 -2.42
N ALA A 126 12.18 -1.52 -3.47
CA ALA A 126 12.22 -0.84 -4.76
C ALA A 126 11.84 0.65 -4.65
N LYS A 127 10.85 0.99 -3.81
CA LYS A 127 10.42 2.37 -3.65
C LYS A 127 11.41 3.21 -2.83
N TYR A 128 11.89 2.70 -1.70
CA TYR A 128 12.60 3.51 -0.71
C TYR A 128 14.12 3.32 -0.76
N ALA A 129 14.62 2.13 -1.09
CA ALA A 129 16.04 1.87 -1.24
C ALA A 129 16.54 2.11 -2.68
N ASP A 130 15.75 1.68 -3.69
CA ASP A 130 16.13 1.78 -5.10
C ASP A 130 15.54 3.05 -5.77
N HIS A 131 14.83 3.89 -5.01
CA HIS A 131 14.20 5.13 -5.49
C HIS A 131 13.29 4.95 -6.71
N LEU A 132 12.65 3.78 -6.84
CA LEU A 132 11.78 3.43 -7.96
C LEU A 132 10.33 3.85 -7.68
N PRO A 133 9.81 4.91 -8.32
CA PRO A 133 8.44 5.37 -8.07
C PRO A 133 7.40 4.30 -8.41
N LEU A 134 6.25 4.31 -7.71
CA LEU A 134 5.20 3.31 -7.89
C LEU A 134 4.67 3.24 -9.33
N TYR A 135 4.64 4.35 -10.07
CA TYR A 135 4.21 4.35 -11.48
C TYR A 135 5.17 3.57 -12.39
N ARG A 136 6.49 3.55 -12.06
CA ARG A 136 7.46 2.74 -12.79
C ARG A 136 7.34 1.26 -12.41
N GLN A 137 7.12 0.96 -11.12
CA GLN A 137 6.86 -0.40 -10.66
C GLN A 137 5.62 -0.98 -11.35
N GLU A 138 4.50 -0.21 -11.43
CA GLU A 138 3.29 -0.58 -12.18
C GLU A 138 3.62 -0.98 -13.62
N THR A 139 4.44 -0.17 -14.32
CA THR A 139 4.84 -0.46 -15.71
C THR A 139 5.72 -1.71 -15.81
N ILE A 140 6.66 -1.90 -14.88
CA ILE A 140 7.55 -3.06 -14.84
C ILE A 140 6.74 -4.34 -14.61
N TYR A 141 5.84 -4.34 -13.63
CA TYR A 141 5.01 -5.50 -13.30
C TYR A 141 4.04 -5.85 -14.43
N ALA A 142 3.45 -4.84 -15.09
CA ALA A 142 2.61 -5.06 -16.27
C ALA A 142 3.38 -5.75 -17.41
N ARG A 143 4.63 -5.37 -17.66
CA ARG A 143 5.50 -6.05 -18.66
C ARG A 143 5.84 -7.48 -18.26
N ALA A 144 5.94 -7.74 -16.96
CA ALA A 144 6.16 -9.10 -16.43
C ALA A 144 4.87 -9.95 -16.39
N GLY A 145 3.75 -9.45 -16.91
CA GLY A 145 2.49 -10.18 -16.97
C GLY A 145 1.64 -10.11 -15.69
N ALA A 146 2.01 -9.29 -14.73
CA ALA A 146 1.26 -9.08 -13.48
C ALA A 146 0.84 -7.60 -13.34
N PRO A 147 -0.23 -7.17 -14.01
CA PRO A 147 -0.70 -5.78 -13.95
C PRO A 147 -1.26 -5.47 -12.55
N ILE A 148 -0.52 -4.69 -11.78
CA ILE A 148 -0.91 -4.24 -10.44
C ILE A 148 -1.14 -2.73 -10.50
N PRO A 149 -2.37 -2.23 -10.27
CA PRO A 149 -2.66 -0.81 -10.32
C PRO A 149 -1.86 -0.02 -9.28
N ARG A 150 -1.38 1.16 -9.65
CA ARG A 150 -0.63 2.07 -8.77
C ARG A 150 -1.37 2.37 -7.46
N SER A 151 -2.71 2.46 -7.51
CA SER A 151 -3.53 2.65 -6.31
C SER A 151 -3.41 1.48 -5.31
N SER A 152 -3.30 0.24 -5.80
CA SER A 152 -3.05 -0.93 -4.97
C SER A 152 -1.65 -0.91 -4.36
N LEU A 153 -0.63 -0.56 -5.15
CA LEU A 153 0.74 -0.41 -4.66
C LEU A 153 0.82 0.67 -3.56
N ALA A 154 0.17 1.82 -3.77
CA ALA A 154 0.11 2.89 -2.77
C ALA A 154 -0.60 2.46 -1.48
N HIS A 155 -1.70 1.72 -1.60
CA HIS A 155 -2.40 1.16 -0.44
C HIS A 155 -1.52 0.16 0.33
N TRP A 156 -0.79 -0.71 -0.36
CA TRP A 156 0.12 -1.68 0.28
C TRP A 156 1.25 -0.97 1.03
N VAL A 157 1.85 0.05 0.42
CA VAL A 157 2.89 0.87 1.07
C VAL A 157 2.35 1.51 2.34
N GLY A 158 1.16 2.11 2.29
CA GLY A 158 0.53 2.72 3.47
C GLY A 158 0.23 1.70 4.57
N SER A 159 -0.33 0.55 4.22
CA SER A 159 -0.61 -0.53 5.19
C SER A 159 0.66 -1.07 5.85
N CYS A 160 1.72 -1.29 5.06
CA CYS A 160 3.01 -1.71 5.60
C CYS A 160 3.62 -0.64 6.53
N GLY A 161 3.51 0.65 6.18
CA GLY A 161 3.98 1.75 7.02
C GLY A 161 3.34 1.72 8.41
N VAL A 162 2.02 1.52 8.48
CA VAL A 162 1.31 1.40 9.76
C VAL A 162 1.81 0.19 10.57
N GLN A 163 2.01 -0.96 9.92
CA GLN A 163 2.47 -2.18 10.60
C GLN A 163 3.94 -2.09 11.05
N LEU A 164 4.76 -1.31 10.37
CA LEU A 164 6.17 -1.10 10.72
C LEU A 164 6.36 0.01 11.78
N GLN A 165 5.32 0.77 12.11
CA GLN A 165 5.40 1.89 13.06
C GLN A 165 6.05 1.51 14.40
N PRO A 166 5.74 0.35 15.04
CA PRO A 166 6.40 -0.04 16.30
C PRO A 166 7.93 -0.17 16.18
N LEU A 167 8.44 -0.62 15.03
CA LEU A 167 9.89 -0.70 14.78
C LEU A 167 10.50 0.69 14.61
N VAL A 168 9.80 1.59 13.93
CA VAL A 168 10.23 2.99 13.78
C VAL A 168 10.24 3.69 15.13
N ASP A 169 9.25 3.45 15.97
CA ASP A 169 9.17 4.03 17.33
C ASP A 169 10.32 3.52 18.21
N ALA A 170 10.64 2.21 18.15
CA ALA A 170 11.76 1.64 18.86
C ALA A 170 13.11 2.21 18.36
N LEU A 171 13.29 2.34 17.05
CA LEU A 171 14.47 2.96 16.46
C LEU A 171 14.60 4.43 16.87
N ARG A 172 13.49 5.18 16.87
CA ARG A 172 13.46 6.58 17.33
C ARG A 172 13.91 6.69 18.79
N GLN A 173 13.39 5.84 19.67
CA GLN A 173 13.79 5.82 21.07
C GLN A 173 15.28 5.56 21.24
N GLU A 174 15.83 4.64 20.45
CA GLU A 174 17.26 4.32 20.52
C GLU A 174 18.11 5.48 20.00
N VAL A 175 17.77 6.08 18.86
CA VAL A 175 18.46 7.28 18.34
C VAL A 175 18.46 8.42 19.34
N LEU A 176 17.32 8.67 20.01
CA LEU A 176 17.19 9.75 21.00
C LEU A 176 17.92 9.52 22.32
N ARG A 177 18.48 8.34 22.59
CA ARG A 177 19.33 8.06 23.76
C ARG A 177 20.74 8.58 23.63
N HIS A 178 21.19 8.88 22.39
CA HIS A 178 22.54 9.38 22.15
C HIS A 178 22.70 10.82 22.61
N ALA A 179 23.88 11.14 23.13
CA ALA A 179 24.16 12.48 23.69
C ALA A 179 24.20 13.58 22.60
N VAL A 180 24.59 13.21 21.38
CA VAL A 180 24.67 14.11 20.23
C VAL A 180 23.82 13.57 19.10
N ILE A 181 22.88 14.38 18.62
CA ILE A 181 22.00 14.07 17.51
C ILE A 181 22.14 15.16 16.45
N HIS A 182 22.38 14.78 15.22
CA HIS A 182 22.30 15.67 14.07
C HIS A 182 20.87 15.65 13.53
N ALA A 183 20.34 16.83 13.23
CA ALA A 183 19.02 17.00 12.63
C ALA A 183 19.15 17.85 11.36
N ASP A 184 18.45 17.46 10.32
CA ASP A 184 18.38 18.19 9.06
C ASP A 184 16.94 18.20 8.54
N GLU A 185 16.53 19.29 7.87
CA GLU A 185 15.19 19.43 7.32
C GLU A 185 15.20 19.58 5.80
N THR A 186 14.24 18.93 5.17
CA THR A 186 13.99 19.09 3.74
C THR A 186 12.56 19.54 3.51
N PRO A 187 12.32 20.70 2.88
CA PRO A 187 10.97 21.14 2.55
C PRO A 187 10.39 20.28 1.42
N VAL A 188 9.14 19.83 1.60
CA VAL A 188 8.40 19.02 0.63
C VAL A 188 7.07 19.67 0.28
N GLN A 189 6.64 19.54 -0.98
CA GLN A 189 5.35 20.03 -1.43
C GLN A 189 4.30 18.92 -1.27
N MET A 190 3.26 19.19 -0.48
CA MET A 190 2.16 18.27 -0.27
C MET A 190 0.89 18.73 -0.99
N LEU A 191 0.13 17.76 -1.52
CA LEU A 191 -1.21 18.00 -2.01
C LEU A 191 -2.18 18.11 -0.83
N LYS A 192 -3.03 19.14 -0.84
CA LYS A 192 -4.09 19.25 0.14
C LYS A 192 -5.08 18.07 0.06
N PRO A 193 -5.71 17.69 1.18
CA PRO A 193 -6.76 16.69 1.19
C PRO A 193 -7.86 16.99 0.16
N ALA A 194 -8.53 15.96 -0.35
CA ALA A 194 -9.55 16.10 -1.39
C ALA A 194 -10.71 17.04 -1.00
N SER A 195 -10.97 17.20 0.29
CA SER A 195 -11.98 18.13 0.84
C SER A 195 -11.56 19.60 0.80
N GLN A 196 -10.28 19.89 0.60
CA GLN A 196 -9.69 21.23 0.62
C GLN A 196 -8.88 21.53 -0.65
N ARG A 197 -9.14 20.80 -1.75
CA ARG A 197 -8.43 21.00 -3.01
C ARG A 197 -8.89 22.28 -3.68
N ASP A 198 -8.14 23.32 -3.42
CA ASP A 198 -8.17 24.61 -4.16
C ASP A 198 -7.10 24.64 -5.28
N GLY A 199 -6.57 23.48 -5.69
CA GLY A 199 -5.50 23.36 -6.67
C GLY A 199 -4.11 23.73 -6.14
N LYS A 200 -3.99 24.18 -4.91
CA LYS A 200 -2.71 24.62 -4.31
C LYS A 200 -2.09 23.48 -3.49
N THR A 201 -0.76 23.43 -3.51
CA THR A 201 0.03 22.61 -2.59
C THR A 201 0.29 23.40 -1.31
N HIS A 202 0.56 22.72 -0.20
CA HIS A 202 1.12 23.35 1.00
C HIS A 202 2.52 22.82 1.24
N ARG A 203 3.31 23.62 1.95
CA ARG A 203 4.66 23.27 2.34
C ARG A 203 4.62 22.41 3.60
N ALA A 204 5.39 21.33 3.61
CA ALA A 204 5.63 20.49 4.76
C ALA A 204 7.14 20.24 4.88
N HIS A 205 7.59 19.64 5.96
CA HIS A 205 8.98 19.38 6.22
C HIS A 205 9.20 17.90 6.55
N LEU A 206 10.23 17.32 5.94
CA LEU A 206 10.75 16.02 6.29
C LEU A 206 12.02 16.23 7.10
N TRP A 207 12.00 15.82 8.36
CA TRP A 207 13.14 15.86 9.26
C TRP A 207 13.89 14.54 9.24
N ALA A 208 15.20 14.59 9.25
CA ALA A 208 16.08 13.43 9.39
C ALA A 208 16.91 13.59 10.67
N TYR A 209 16.89 12.58 11.53
CA TYR A 209 17.66 12.54 12.78
C TYR A 209 18.64 11.38 12.73
N THR A 210 19.90 11.64 13.09
CA THR A 210 20.95 10.61 13.14
C THR A 210 21.84 10.83 14.37
N PRO A 211 22.33 9.75 15.03
CA PRO A 211 23.32 9.88 16.08
C PRO A 211 24.60 10.55 15.58
N GLY A 212 25.32 11.16 16.50
CA GLY A 212 26.61 11.84 16.21
C GLY A 212 27.63 10.91 15.56
N ARG A 213 28.56 11.50 14.81
CA ARG A 213 29.58 10.74 14.02
C ARG A 213 30.41 9.75 14.84
N HIS A 214 30.59 10.02 16.13
CA HIS A 214 31.41 9.23 17.05
C HIS A 214 30.62 8.20 17.87
N GLU A 215 29.31 8.13 17.63
CA GLU A 215 28.45 7.14 18.26
C GLU A 215 28.55 5.79 17.54
N ASP A 216 28.33 4.71 18.28
CA ASP A 216 28.44 3.35 17.75
C ASP A 216 27.29 2.97 16.80
N MET A 217 26.16 3.70 16.90
CA MET A 217 24.98 3.45 16.09
C MET A 217 24.96 4.29 14.82
N ARG A 218 24.71 3.64 13.68
CA ARG A 218 24.48 4.31 12.40
C ARG A 218 23.05 4.06 11.94
N ALA A 219 22.18 4.97 12.28
CA ALA A 219 20.76 4.90 11.92
C ALA A 219 20.25 6.30 11.58
N VAL A 220 19.20 6.36 10.78
CA VAL A 220 18.47 7.59 10.48
C VAL A 220 16.99 7.35 10.75
N VAL A 221 16.38 8.27 11.49
CA VAL A 221 14.93 8.30 11.70
C VAL A 221 14.37 9.53 10.99
N TYR A 222 13.30 9.32 10.26
CA TYR A 222 12.59 10.40 9.59
C TYR A 222 11.33 10.76 10.34
N ASP A 223 11.05 12.06 10.39
CA ASP A 223 9.80 12.60 10.91
C ASP A 223 9.17 13.55 9.90
N PHE A 224 7.86 13.58 9.86
CA PHE A 224 7.13 14.43 8.94
C PHE A 224 6.29 15.43 9.72
N CYS A 225 6.43 16.71 9.38
CA CYS A 225 5.70 17.80 10.02
C CYS A 225 4.97 18.63 8.95
N GLU A 226 3.69 18.81 9.14
CA GLU A 226 2.91 19.80 8.40
C GLU A 226 3.13 21.16 9.05
N SER A 227 3.52 22.16 8.26
CA SER A 227 3.71 23.54 8.73
C SER A 227 2.39 24.29 8.88
#